data_dcc9e7acf8c95afb5ad8ce942cc15da3
#
_entry.id   dcc9e7acf8c95afb5ad8ce942cc15da3
#
_cell.length_a   1.000
_cell.length_b   1.000
_cell.length_c   1.000
_cell.angle_alpha   90.00
_cell.angle_beta   90.00
_cell.angle_gamma   90.00
#
_symmetry.space_group_name_H-M   'P 1'
#
loop_
_entity.id
_entity.type
_entity.pdbx_description
1 polymer ?
#
loop_
_entity_poly.entity_id
_entity_poly.type
_entity_poly.pdbx_seq_one_letter_code
_entity_poly.pdbx_strand_id
1 'polypeptide(L)'
;MRTIIEPFRIKMTEPLKITSREERVRALREAHHNVFLLDAEDCCIDLLTDSGTGAMSAQQWAALMLGDESYAGSRSWKRFEKKVRQITGIEHVLPTHQGRAAEAILAECVIRHGDVIPNNSHFDTTRANVEYRGGIALDLPCPEAFETDVPAPFKGNIDVAGLRRCIEEHGREKIPFCMMTVTNNTGGGQPVSMANLRAVRELVDHYEIPLIIDACRFAENAYFVHEREEGYGDRSLLDIAQEMFSLADGATMSCKKDGLANIGGFLVCRNHEWAECFRNLLILREGFPTYGGLAGRDLEAIAVGLQEALDYDYQVYRHATVEYMVQRLSDIGVPMVLPAGGHAVFLDARKMVPDIPPIQYPGIGVVNALYVAGGIRCVELGSVMFGKLDESGEERPSPLELVRLAFPRRVYTQSH
;
A
#
# COMPACT_ATOMS: atom_id res chain seq x y z
N MET A 1 -4.76 -1.37 28.83
CA MET A 1 -4.07 -1.88 27.61
C MET A 1 -4.19 -3.39 27.59
N ARG A 2 -4.67 -3.99 26.50
CA ARG A 2 -4.75 -5.45 26.37
C ARG A 2 -3.45 -5.94 25.74
N THR A 3 -2.68 -6.75 26.44
CA THR A 3 -1.47 -7.36 25.92
C THR A 3 -1.87 -8.46 24.94
N ILE A 4 -1.32 -8.42 23.72
CA ILE A 4 -1.53 -9.43 22.69
C ILE A 4 -0.23 -10.20 22.52
N ILE A 5 -0.34 -11.53 22.48
CA ILE A 5 0.80 -12.39 22.19
C ILE A 5 0.98 -12.51 20.68
N GLU A 6 2.24 -12.49 20.23
CA GLU A 6 2.57 -12.75 18.82
C GLU A 6 2.10 -14.15 18.43
N PRO A 7 1.35 -14.31 17.30
CA PRO A 7 0.85 -15.62 16.85
C PRO A 7 1.92 -16.45 16.12
N PHE A 8 3.20 -16.16 16.37
CA PHE A 8 4.34 -16.86 15.77
C PHE A 8 5.53 -16.97 16.74
N ARG A 9 6.46 -17.85 16.42
CA ARG A 9 7.74 -17.99 17.14
C ARG A 9 8.89 -17.54 16.25
N ILE A 10 9.80 -16.75 16.81
CA ILE A 10 11.01 -16.30 16.11
C ILE A 10 12.01 -17.46 16.11
N LYS A 11 12.46 -17.89 14.91
CA LYS A 11 13.46 -18.94 14.72
C LYS A 11 14.74 -18.44 14.05
N MET A 12 14.72 -17.25 13.49
CA MET A 12 15.86 -16.61 12.84
C MET A 12 16.03 -15.21 13.44
N THR A 13 17.25 -14.84 13.75
CA THR A 13 17.60 -13.55 14.31
C THR A 13 18.71 -12.91 13.49
N GLU A 14 18.67 -11.59 13.38
CA GLU A 14 19.70 -10.77 12.75
C GLU A 14 20.29 -9.83 13.81
N PRO A 15 21.65 -9.70 13.89
CA PRO A 15 22.27 -8.79 14.85
C PRO A 15 21.87 -7.34 14.57
N LEU A 16 21.56 -6.60 15.62
CA LEU A 16 21.24 -5.18 15.55
C LEU A 16 22.45 -4.36 16.01
N LYS A 17 22.89 -3.42 15.17
CA LYS A 17 23.94 -2.45 15.52
C LYS A 17 23.29 -1.30 16.31
N ILE A 18 23.72 -1.14 17.56
CA ILE A 18 23.31 -0.01 18.40
C ILE A 18 24.28 1.15 18.15
N THR A 19 23.80 2.22 17.54
CA THR A 19 24.59 3.42 17.21
C THR A 19 24.49 4.49 18.29
N SER A 20 25.58 5.21 18.53
CA SER A 20 25.58 6.42 19.37
C SER A 20 24.96 7.61 18.62
N ARG A 21 24.58 8.65 19.38
CA ARG A 21 24.06 9.89 18.77
C ARG A 21 25.06 10.55 17.84
N GLU A 22 26.34 10.53 18.19
CA GLU A 22 27.45 11.09 17.40
C GLU A 22 27.62 10.37 16.07
N GLU A 23 27.55 9.04 16.07
CA GLU A 23 27.59 8.21 14.86
C GLU A 23 26.41 8.53 13.95
N ARG A 24 25.18 8.63 14.50
CA ARG A 24 23.98 8.98 13.73
C ARG A 24 24.04 10.38 13.12
N VAL A 25 24.55 11.38 13.85
CA VAL A 25 24.78 12.73 13.31
C VAL A 25 25.77 12.72 12.15
N ARG A 26 26.84 11.93 12.27
CA ARG A 26 27.82 11.78 11.19
C ARG A 26 27.20 11.10 9.97
N ALA A 27 26.57 9.95 10.15
CA ALA A 27 25.91 9.20 9.08
C ALA A 27 24.87 10.07 8.34
N LEU A 28 24.05 10.82 9.08
CA LEU A 28 23.04 11.70 8.47
C LEU A 28 23.67 12.84 7.65
N ARG A 29 24.79 13.40 8.09
CA ARG A 29 25.52 14.42 7.31
C ARG A 29 26.13 13.82 6.04
N GLU A 30 26.72 12.64 6.11
CA GLU A 30 27.28 11.90 4.96
C GLU A 30 26.17 11.52 3.97
N ALA A 31 24.96 11.22 4.47
CA ALA A 31 23.76 10.99 3.69
C ALA A 31 23.07 12.30 3.21
N HIS A 32 23.70 13.47 3.33
CA HIS A 32 23.14 14.76 2.92
C HIS A 32 21.73 15.04 3.48
N HIS A 33 21.44 14.58 4.69
CA HIS A 33 20.14 14.66 5.36
C HIS A 33 19.01 13.92 4.63
N ASN A 34 19.32 13.02 3.70
CA ASN A 34 18.39 12.15 3.01
C ASN A 34 18.44 10.74 3.60
N VAL A 35 17.40 10.35 4.34
CA VAL A 35 17.32 9.04 5.01
C VAL A 35 17.34 7.84 4.06
N PHE A 36 17.08 8.03 2.77
CA PHE A 36 17.23 6.98 1.74
C PHE A 36 18.69 6.66 1.39
N LEU A 37 19.63 7.53 1.78
CA LEU A 37 21.08 7.35 1.56
C LEU A 37 21.79 6.82 2.82
N LEU A 38 21.08 6.59 3.92
CA LEU A 38 21.62 5.95 5.12
C LEU A 38 21.86 4.47 4.86
N ASP A 39 22.98 3.97 5.33
CA ASP A 39 23.21 2.53 5.39
C ASP A 39 22.20 1.87 6.34
N ALA A 40 21.61 0.74 5.93
CA ALA A 40 20.62 0.04 6.72
C ALA A 40 21.15 -0.41 8.09
N GLU A 41 22.46 -0.75 8.17
CA GLU A 41 23.13 -1.14 9.40
C GLU A 41 23.20 -0.01 10.45
N ASP A 42 23.12 1.26 10.02
CA ASP A 42 23.15 2.42 10.91
C ASP A 42 21.75 2.81 11.43
N CYS A 43 20.71 2.05 11.05
CA CYS A 43 19.35 2.24 11.50
C CYS A 43 18.99 1.23 12.60
N CYS A 44 18.83 1.69 13.84
CA CYS A 44 18.47 0.79 14.96
C CYS A 44 17.06 0.24 14.80
N ILE A 45 16.11 1.07 14.35
CA ILE A 45 14.73 0.69 14.03
C ILE A 45 14.38 1.25 12.66
N ASP A 46 14.13 0.36 11.69
CA ASP A 46 13.84 0.75 10.32
C ASP A 46 12.35 0.69 10.03
N LEU A 47 11.71 1.84 10.04
CA LEU A 47 10.29 2.05 9.74
C LEU A 47 10.10 2.82 8.43
N LEU A 48 11.08 2.76 7.52
CA LEU A 48 11.03 3.44 6.23
C LEU A 48 9.89 2.92 5.37
N THR A 49 9.72 1.59 5.33
CA THR A 49 8.71 0.93 4.50
C THR A 49 8.32 -0.44 5.06
N ASP A 50 7.07 -0.83 4.82
CA ASP A 50 6.56 -2.18 5.04
C ASP A 50 6.68 -3.07 3.79
N SER A 51 7.22 -2.52 2.68
CA SER A 51 7.23 -3.17 1.37
C SER A 51 8.47 -4.04 1.17
N GLY A 52 8.32 -5.36 1.25
CA GLY A 52 9.39 -6.33 0.99
C GLY A 52 10.40 -6.47 2.11
N THR A 53 10.18 -5.82 3.25
CA THR A 53 11.05 -5.82 4.43
C THR A 53 10.57 -6.76 5.53
N GLY A 54 9.49 -7.49 5.30
CA GLY A 54 8.92 -8.43 6.26
C GLY A 54 9.67 -9.75 6.35
N ALA A 55 9.50 -10.46 7.47
CA ALA A 55 10.01 -11.82 7.65
C ALA A 55 9.02 -12.84 7.08
N MET A 56 9.53 -13.79 6.30
CA MET A 56 8.76 -14.91 5.77
C MET A 56 8.59 -16.02 6.81
N SER A 57 7.47 -16.73 6.74
CA SER A 57 7.17 -17.87 7.60
C SER A 57 7.99 -19.11 7.26
N ALA A 58 8.03 -20.09 8.19
CA ALA A 58 8.64 -21.38 7.91
C ALA A 58 7.96 -22.10 6.72
N GLN A 59 6.65 -21.90 6.52
CA GLN A 59 5.91 -22.45 5.38
C GLN A 59 6.32 -21.76 4.07
N GLN A 60 6.54 -20.45 4.07
CA GLN A 60 7.06 -19.75 2.91
C GLN A 60 8.48 -20.23 2.55
N TRP A 61 9.37 -20.37 3.54
CA TRP A 61 10.71 -20.93 3.32
C TRP A 61 10.67 -22.37 2.79
N ALA A 62 9.79 -23.22 3.31
CA ALA A 62 9.59 -24.57 2.79
C ALA A 62 9.07 -24.56 1.35
N ALA A 63 8.13 -23.65 1.04
CA ALA A 63 7.59 -23.47 -0.31
C ALA A 63 8.66 -23.04 -1.32
N LEU A 64 9.59 -22.13 -0.94
CA LEU A 64 10.73 -21.77 -1.77
C LEU A 64 11.52 -22.99 -2.25
N MET A 65 11.70 -23.99 -1.38
CA MET A 65 12.43 -25.22 -1.71
C MET A 65 11.67 -26.14 -2.68
N LEU A 66 10.36 -25.92 -2.90
CA LEU A 66 9.52 -26.66 -3.85
C LEU A 66 9.42 -25.96 -5.21
N GLY A 67 10.09 -24.83 -5.38
CA GLY A 67 10.06 -24.02 -6.59
C GLY A 67 10.36 -24.85 -7.83
N ASP A 68 9.50 -24.70 -8.86
CA ASP A 68 9.66 -25.29 -10.17
C ASP A 68 10.06 -24.19 -11.15
N GLU A 69 11.32 -24.20 -11.57
CA GLU A 69 11.92 -23.17 -12.44
C GLU A 69 11.68 -23.45 -13.93
N SER A 70 10.66 -24.23 -14.30
CA SER A 70 10.27 -24.44 -15.69
C SER A 70 9.84 -23.10 -16.34
N TYR A 71 10.37 -22.83 -17.53
CA TYR A 71 10.13 -21.57 -18.23
C TYR A 71 8.64 -21.33 -18.54
N ALA A 72 7.89 -22.36 -18.90
CA ALA A 72 6.47 -22.26 -19.22
C ALA A 72 5.65 -23.34 -18.51
N GLY A 73 4.49 -22.94 -17.94
CA GLY A 73 3.53 -23.85 -17.35
C GLY A 73 3.99 -24.56 -16.10
N SER A 74 4.89 -23.97 -15.32
CA SER A 74 5.43 -24.56 -14.09
C SER A 74 4.33 -24.89 -13.07
N ARG A 75 4.61 -25.83 -12.17
CA ARG A 75 3.71 -26.18 -11.05
C ARG A 75 3.57 -24.99 -10.09
N SER A 76 4.64 -24.24 -9.89
CA SER A 76 4.66 -23.04 -9.04
C SER A 76 3.75 -21.95 -9.59
N TRP A 77 3.77 -21.72 -10.91
CA TRP A 77 2.81 -20.86 -11.56
C TRP A 77 1.35 -21.28 -11.31
N LYS A 78 1.04 -22.56 -11.54
CA LYS A 78 -0.32 -23.07 -11.35
C LYS A 78 -0.83 -22.91 -9.92
N ARG A 79 0.06 -23.07 -8.91
CA ARG A 79 -0.29 -22.85 -7.50
C ARG A 79 -0.54 -21.38 -7.21
N PHE A 80 0.35 -20.50 -7.69
CA PHE A 80 0.19 -19.06 -7.56
C PHE A 80 -1.12 -18.57 -8.23
N GLU A 81 -1.33 -18.91 -9.50
CA GLU A 81 -2.53 -18.56 -10.25
C GLU A 81 -3.81 -19.05 -9.55
N LYS A 82 -3.82 -20.32 -9.09
CA LYS A 82 -4.94 -20.86 -8.34
C LYS A 82 -5.22 -20.07 -7.07
N LYS A 83 -4.17 -19.66 -6.32
CA LYS A 83 -4.33 -18.88 -5.11
C LYS A 83 -4.88 -17.48 -5.40
N VAL A 84 -4.34 -16.79 -6.40
CA VAL A 84 -4.83 -15.47 -6.80
C VAL A 84 -6.30 -15.54 -7.25
N ARG A 85 -6.65 -16.52 -8.10
CA ARG A 85 -8.05 -16.74 -8.53
C ARG A 85 -8.98 -17.07 -7.36
N GLN A 86 -8.52 -17.86 -6.38
CA GLN A 86 -9.30 -18.17 -5.19
C GLN A 86 -9.67 -16.91 -4.40
N ILE A 87 -8.73 -15.97 -4.28
CA ILE A 87 -8.95 -14.74 -3.52
C ILE A 87 -9.75 -13.72 -4.32
N THR A 88 -9.40 -13.53 -5.60
CA THR A 88 -9.96 -12.44 -6.40
C THR A 88 -11.22 -12.82 -7.19
N GLY A 89 -11.39 -14.10 -7.50
CA GLY A 89 -12.45 -14.55 -8.43
C GLY A 89 -12.30 -14.01 -9.86
N ILE A 90 -11.11 -13.48 -10.23
CA ILE A 90 -10.82 -12.88 -11.52
C ILE A 90 -10.03 -13.86 -12.39
N GLU A 91 -10.43 -13.99 -13.67
CA GLU A 91 -9.93 -15.05 -14.55
C GLU A 91 -8.49 -14.80 -15.03
N HIS A 92 -8.20 -13.59 -15.53
CA HIS A 92 -6.89 -13.32 -16.10
C HIS A 92 -5.92 -12.86 -15.02
N VAL A 93 -4.87 -13.66 -14.79
CA VAL A 93 -3.82 -13.42 -13.80
C VAL A 93 -2.49 -13.24 -14.53
N LEU A 94 -1.80 -12.14 -14.26
CA LEU A 94 -0.50 -11.82 -14.82
C LEU A 94 0.48 -11.53 -13.69
N PRO A 95 1.50 -12.36 -13.48
CA PRO A 95 2.51 -12.13 -12.45
C PRO A 95 3.46 -11.03 -12.89
N THR A 96 4.00 -10.28 -11.95
CA THR A 96 5.04 -9.26 -12.17
C THR A 96 6.08 -9.34 -11.06
N HIS A 97 7.29 -8.85 -11.30
CA HIS A 97 8.33 -8.87 -10.26
C HIS A 97 8.00 -7.94 -9.09
N GLN A 98 7.11 -6.95 -9.26
CA GLN A 98 6.60 -6.08 -8.20
C GLN A 98 5.36 -5.28 -8.65
N GLY A 99 4.66 -4.65 -7.68
CA GLY A 99 3.40 -3.94 -7.95
C GLY A 99 3.52 -2.79 -8.95
N ARG A 100 4.61 -1.98 -8.89
CA ARG A 100 4.79 -0.87 -9.85
C ARG A 100 4.92 -1.32 -11.30
N ALA A 101 5.35 -2.55 -11.55
CA ALA A 101 5.35 -3.12 -12.89
C ALA A 101 3.92 -3.45 -13.35
N ALA A 102 3.07 -3.97 -12.46
CA ALA A 102 1.65 -4.17 -12.72
C ALA A 102 0.94 -2.84 -13.03
N GLU A 103 1.21 -1.78 -12.24
CA GLU A 103 0.72 -0.43 -12.49
C GLU A 103 1.17 0.12 -13.84
N ALA A 104 2.45 -0.05 -14.21
CA ALA A 104 2.99 0.42 -15.46
C ALA A 104 2.36 -0.28 -16.68
N ILE A 105 2.13 -1.61 -16.58
CA ILE A 105 1.46 -2.38 -17.64
C ILE A 105 0.01 -1.91 -17.80
N LEU A 106 -0.73 -1.75 -16.71
CA LEU A 106 -2.10 -1.22 -16.74
C LEU A 106 -2.14 0.17 -17.38
N ALA A 107 -1.31 1.10 -16.91
CA ALA A 107 -1.28 2.47 -17.41
C ALA A 107 -0.94 2.54 -18.90
N GLU A 108 0.04 1.77 -19.35
CA GLU A 108 0.46 1.79 -20.74
C GLU A 108 -0.57 1.21 -21.70
N CYS A 109 -1.29 0.17 -21.31
CA CYS A 109 -2.33 -0.41 -22.14
C CYS A 109 -3.60 0.44 -22.22
N VAL A 110 -3.94 1.14 -21.13
CA VAL A 110 -5.30 1.67 -20.98
C VAL A 110 -5.34 3.20 -21.00
N ILE A 111 -4.32 3.88 -20.48
CA ILE A 111 -4.31 5.34 -20.34
C ILE A 111 -3.78 6.02 -21.59
N ARG A 112 -4.50 7.02 -22.06
CA ARG A 112 -4.14 7.91 -23.17
C ARG A 112 -3.90 9.33 -22.66
N HIS A 113 -3.21 10.12 -23.46
CA HIS A 113 -2.96 11.52 -23.14
C HIS A 113 -4.28 12.29 -22.89
N GLY A 114 -4.36 12.98 -21.77
CA GLY A 114 -5.52 13.76 -21.36
C GLY A 114 -6.65 12.96 -20.71
N ASP A 115 -6.45 11.65 -20.46
CA ASP A 115 -7.39 10.87 -19.65
C ASP A 115 -7.28 11.26 -18.18
N VAL A 116 -8.40 11.17 -17.46
CA VAL A 116 -8.50 11.46 -16.02
C VAL A 116 -8.72 10.17 -15.28
N ILE A 117 -7.89 9.91 -14.28
CA ILE A 117 -7.99 8.72 -13.44
C ILE A 117 -8.40 9.15 -12.03
N PRO A 118 -9.70 9.05 -11.68
CA PRO A 118 -10.15 9.30 -10.31
C PRO A 118 -9.77 8.15 -9.38
N ASN A 119 -9.32 8.50 -8.18
CA ASN A 119 -8.97 7.57 -7.09
C ASN A 119 -9.33 8.18 -5.75
N ASN A 120 -9.51 7.37 -4.71
CA ASN A 120 -9.58 7.89 -3.34
C ASN A 120 -8.28 8.60 -2.96
N SER A 121 -7.11 8.05 -3.32
CA SER A 121 -5.82 8.77 -3.31
C SER A 121 -4.76 7.95 -4.02
N HIS A 122 -4.03 8.54 -4.95
CA HIS A 122 -2.93 7.86 -5.63
C HIS A 122 -1.70 7.80 -4.72
N PHE A 123 -1.06 6.64 -4.73
CA PHE A 123 0.30 6.55 -4.22
C PHE A 123 1.30 7.09 -5.25
N ASP A 124 2.55 7.36 -4.84
CA ASP A 124 3.57 8.00 -5.68
C ASP A 124 3.79 7.29 -7.02
N THR A 125 3.98 5.96 -7.01
CA THR A 125 4.21 5.17 -8.23
C THR A 125 2.97 5.07 -9.10
N THR A 126 1.78 4.98 -8.52
CA THR A 126 0.53 4.96 -9.26
C THR A 126 0.31 6.30 -9.97
N ARG A 127 0.48 7.41 -9.25
CA ARG A 127 0.43 8.76 -9.82
C ARG A 127 1.45 8.92 -10.95
N ALA A 128 2.70 8.56 -10.69
CA ALA A 128 3.77 8.68 -11.67
C ALA A 128 3.48 7.88 -12.95
N ASN A 129 2.93 6.67 -12.85
CA ASN A 129 2.54 5.88 -14.02
C ASN A 129 1.42 6.53 -14.83
N VAL A 130 0.41 7.12 -14.17
CA VAL A 130 -0.66 7.87 -14.82
C VAL A 130 -0.11 9.08 -15.54
N GLU A 131 0.65 9.93 -14.86
CA GLU A 131 1.20 11.19 -15.37
C GLU A 131 2.25 10.96 -16.47
N TYR A 132 3.06 9.88 -16.37
CA TYR A 132 4.02 9.50 -17.40
C TYR A 132 3.33 9.16 -18.76
N ARG A 133 2.09 8.69 -18.71
CA ARG A 133 1.27 8.46 -19.92
C ARG A 133 0.54 9.72 -20.40
N GLY A 134 0.74 10.87 -19.73
CA GLY A 134 0.05 12.12 -20.03
C GLY A 134 -1.39 12.16 -19.51
N GLY A 135 -1.74 11.24 -18.60
CA GLY A 135 -3.01 11.26 -17.87
C GLY A 135 -2.98 12.21 -16.67
N ILE A 136 -4.15 12.46 -16.11
CA ILE A 136 -4.35 13.29 -14.91
C ILE A 136 -4.73 12.37 -13.75
N ALA A 137 -3.87 12.27 -12.75
CA ALA A 137 -4.16 11.55 -11.51
C ALA A 137 -4.97 12.44 -10.56
N LEU A 138 -6.29 12.19 -10.46
CA LEU A 138 -7.21 12.99 -9.67
C LEU A 138 -7.55 12.28 -8.34
N ASP A 139 -7.17 12.90 -7.21
CA ASP A 139 -7.48 12.39 -5.89
C ASP A 139 -8.82 12.97 -5.41
N LEU A 140 -9.68 12.10 -4.92
CA LEU A 140 -11.01 12.40 -4.41
C LEU A 140 -11.23 11.75 -3.03
N PRO A 141 -10.37 12.01 -2.03
CA PRO A 141 -10.55 11.45 -0.70
C PRO A 141 -11.83 12.01 -0.05
N CYS A 142 -12.44 11.23 0.84
CA CYS A 142 -13.55 11.73 1.64
C CYS A 142 -13.11 12.90 2.53
N PRO A 143 -14.01 13.83 2.91
CA PRO A 143 -13.65 15.02 3.70
C PRO A 143 -12.95 14.67 5.02
N GLU A 144 -13.34 13.59 5.68
CA GLU A 144 -12.78 13.12 6.95
C GLU A 144 -11.29 12.75 6.85
N ALA A 145 -10.78 12.47 5.64
CA ALA A 145 -9.38 12.13 5.43
C ALA A 145 -8.43 13.29 5.77
N PHE A 146 -8.90 14.56 5.70
CA PHE A 146 -8.12 15.75 6.01
C PHE A 146 -8.12 16.12 7.49
N GLU A 147 -9.04 15.55 8.28
CA GLU A 147 -9.16 15.78 9.72
C GLU A 147 -8.31 14.76 10.49
N THR A 148 -6.99 15.02 10.58
CA THR A 148 -6.02 14.01 11.07
C THR A 148 -6.34 13.50 12.49
N ASP A 149 -6.75 14.36 13.41
CA ASP A 149 -7.03 14.08 14.82
C ASP A 149 -8.49 13.73 15.15
N VAL A 150 -9.39 13.80 14.16
CA VAL A 150 -10.80 13.41 14.34
C VAL A 150 -10.97 11.94 13.94
N PRO A 151 -11.33 11.04 14.87
CA PRO A 151 -11.55 9.64 14.55
C PRO A 151 -12.76 9.42 13.65
N ALA A 152 -12.59 8.70 12.54
CA ALA A 152 -13.68 8.19 11.72
C ALA A 152 -13.32 6.76 11.23
N PRO A 153 -14.29 5.84 11.11
CA PRO A 153 -13.99 4.42 10.92
C PRO A 153 -13.34 4.10 9.56
N PHE A 154 -13.64 4.88 8.50
CA PHE A 154 -13.24 4.60 7.12
C PHE A 154 -12.77 5.86 6.38
N LYS A 155 -11.72 6.49 6.87
CA LYS A 155 -11.12 7.70 6.25
C LYS A 155 -10.43 7.43 4.91
N GLY A 156 -10.29 6.15 4.52
CA GLY A 156 -9.81 5.75 3.20
C GLY A 156 -10.87 5.82 2.09
N ASN A 157 -12.13 6.11 2.42
CA ASN A 157 -13.21 6.20 1.45
C ASN A 157 -12.96 7.29 0.38
N ILE A 158 -13.57 7.10 -0.80
CA ILE A 158 -13.65 8.14 -1.83
C ILE A 158 -14.88 9.04 -1.60
N ASP A 159 -14.78 10.33 -1.96
CA ASP A 159 -15.94 11.22 -2.11
C ASP A 159 -16.75 10.80 -3.35
N VAL A 160 -17.81 10.04 -3.14
CA VAL A 160 -18.69 9.55 -4.23
C VAL A 160 -19.38 10.70 -4.96
N ALA A 161 -19.73 11.78 -4.26
CA ALA A 161 -20.31 12.98 -4.88
C ALA A 161 -19.26 13.70 -5.75
N GLY A 162 -18.01 13.77 -5.26
CA GLY A 162 -16.87 14.28 -6.02
C GLY A 162 -16.59 13.44 -7.27
N LEU A 163 -16.66 12.11 -7.15
CA LEU A 163 -16.51 11.21 -8.28
C LEU A 163 -17.60 11.45 -9.35
N ARG A 164 -18.85 11.62 -8.93
CA ARG A 164 -19.95 11.95 -9.85
C ARG A 164 -19.68 13.27 -10.59
N ARG A 165 -19.31 14.32 -9.87
CA ARG A 165 -18.94 15.62 -10.49
C ARG A 165 -17.80 15.48 -11.48
N CYS A 166 -16.76 14.71 -11.12
CA CYS A 166 -15.64 14.44 -12.01
C CYS A 166 -16.09 13.79 -13.33
N ILE A 167 -16.96 12.77 -13.26
CA ILE A 167 -17.47 12.08 -14.46
C ILE A 167 -18.32 13.02 -15.32
N GLU A 168 -19.18 13.83 -14.70
CA GLU A 168 -20.04 14.78 -15.40
C GLU A 168 -19.24 15.94 -16.04
N GLU A 169 -18.14 16.36 -15.43
CA GLU A 169 -17.29 17.46 -15.92
C GLU A 169 -16.38 17.02 -17.06
N HIS A 170 -15.73 15.86 -16.95
CA HIS A 170 -14.73 15.41 -17.92
C HIS A 170 -15.34 14.54 -19.04
N GLY A 171 -16.50 13.96 -18.80
CA GLY A 171 -17.11 12.98 -19.69
C GLY A 171 -16.54 11.57 -19.50
N ARG A 172 -17.41 10.58 -19.64
CA ARG A 172 -17.12 9.14 -19.48
C ARG A 172 -15.95 8.69 -20.38
N GLU A 173 -15.84 9.22 -21.58
CA GLU A 173 -14.83 8.87 -22.58
C GLU A 173 -13.40 9.28 -22.18
N LYS A 174 -13.27 10.19 -21.22
CA LYS A 174 -11.99 10.62 -20.65
C LYS A 174 -11.60 9.87 -19.38
N ILE A 175 -12.44 8.95 -18.91
CA ILE A 175 -12.20 8.18 -17.69
C ILE A 175 -12.14 6.70 -18.05
N PRO A 176 -10.96 6.18 -18.44
CA PRO A 176 -10.83 4.79 -18.87
C PRO A 176 -11.10 3.80 -17.75
N PHE A 177 -10.88 4.18 -16.50
CA PHE A 177 -11.24 3.45 -15.28
C PHE A 177 -11.24 4.37 -14.06
N CYS A 178 -11.99 3.99 -13.02
CA CYS A 178 -11.88 4.52 -11.67
C CYS A 178 -10.99 3.58 -10.86
N MET A 179 -10.15 4.12 -9.96
CA MET A 179 -9.30 3.33 -9.09
C MET A 179 -9.71 3.49 -7.62
N MET A 180 -9.52 2.44 -6.84
CA MET A 180 -9.69 2.46 -5.37
C MET A 180 -8.49 1.80 -4.72
N THR A 181 -7.77 2.55 -3.88
CA THR A 181 -6.60 2.06 -3.14
C THR A 181 -7.01 1.54 -1.75
N VAL A 182 -6.75 0.27 -1.47
CA VAL A 182 -7.10 -0.40 -0.20
C VAL A 182 -5.88 -1.09 0.43
N THR A 183 -5.48 -0.72 1.68
CA THR A 183 -5.88 0.50 2.43
C THR A 183 -5.27 1.74 1.79
N ASN A 184 -5.88 2.90 2.00
CA ASN A 184 -5.38 4.17 1.45
C ASN A 184 -4.08 4.61 2.14
N ASN A 185 -2.93 4.32 1.53
CA ASN A 185 -1.61 4.59 2.10
C ASN A 185 -1.36 6.10 2.29
N THR A 186 -1.64 6.91 1.27
CA THR A 186 -1.43 8.36 1.30
C THR A 186 -2.33 9.06 2.31
N GLY A 187 -3.53 8.53 2.52
CA GLY A 187 -4.50 9.00 3.51
C GLY A 187 -4.30 8.42 4.92
N GLY A 188 -3.09 8.03 5.32
CA GLY A 188 -2.82 7.55 6.68
C GLY A 188 -3.02 6.05 6.87
N GLY A 189 -2.95 5.24 5.81
CA GLY A 189 -3.16 3.79 5.89
C GLY A 189 -4.60 3.42 6.24
N GLN A 190 -5.55 4.32 5.99
CA GLN A 190 -6.94 4.19 6.41
C GLN A 190 -7.74 3.25 5.51
N PRO A 191 -8.68 2.48 6.07
CA PRO A 191 -9.48 1.52 5.32
C PRO A 191 -10.59 2.17 4.51
N VAL A 192 -11.04 1.42 3.51
CA VAL A 192 -12.22 1.68 2.69
C VAL A 192 -13.34 0.74 3.11
N SER A 193 -14.57 1.26 3.31
CA SER A 193 -15.73 0.45 3.66
C SER A 193 -16.30 -0.29 2.46
N MET A 194 -16.95 -1.42 2.68
CA MET A 194 -17.70 -2.12 1.64
C MET A 194 -18.89 -1.30 1.14
N ALA A 195 -19.52 -0.51 2.03
CA ALA A 195 -20.59 0.42 1.65
C ALA A 195 -20.10 1.45 0.62
N ASN A 196 -18.89 2.02 0.82
CA ASN A 196 -18.30 2.97 -0.13
C ASN A 196 -17.94 2.30 -1.46
N LEU A 197 -17.32 1.10 -1.42
CA LEU A 197 -17.01 0.33 -2.62
C LEU A 197 -18.27 0.01 -3.46
N ARG A 198 -19.37 -0.37 -2.80
CA ARG A 198 -20.65 -0.61 -3.50
C ARG A 198 -21.21 0.67 -4.12
N ALA A 199 -21.17 1.80 -3.39
CA ALA A 199 -21.63 3.08 -3.92
C ALA A 199 -20.78 3.54 -5.13
N VAL A 200 -19.47 3.30 -5.09
CA VAL A 200 -18.60 3.53 -6.25
C VAL A 200 -18.98 2.60 -7.39
N ARG A 201 -19.16 1.29 -7.14
CA ARG A 201 -19.54 0.32 -8.18
C ARG A 201 -20.85 0.71 -8.86
N GLU A 202 -21.88 1.05 -8.09
CA GLU A 202 -23.18 1.49 -8.61
C GLU A 202 -23.03 2.74 -9.51
N LEU A 203 -22.22 3.72 -9.06
CA LEU A 203 -21.99 4.94 -9.82
C LEU A 203 -21.25 4.67 -11.13
N VAL A 204 -20.12 3.93 -11.08
CA VAL A 204 -19.30 3.68 -12.29
C VAL A 204 -20.00 2.73 -13.27
N ASP A 205 -20.86 1.80 -12.79
CA ASP A 205 -21.72 0.97 -13.64
C ASP A 205 -22.69 1.81 -14.45
N HIS A 206 -23.30 2.83 -13.83
CA HIS A 206 -24.20 3.73 -14.54
C HIS A 206 -23.56 4.42 -15.76
N TYR A 207 -22.25 4.69 -15.66
CA TYR A 207 -21.47 5.31 -16.74
C TYR A 207 -20.64 4.30 -17.55
N GLU A 208 -20.77 3.02 -17.30
CA GLU A 208 -19.97 1.93 -17.92
C GLU A 208 -18.45 2.16 -17.79
N ILE A 209 -17.99 2.66 -16.63
CA ILE A 209 -16.57 2.88 -16.31
C ILE A 209 -16.05 1.68 -15.51
N PRO A 210 -14.95 1.04 -15.93
CA PRO A 210 -14.32 -0.03 -15.15
C PRO A 210 -13.82 0.43 -13.77
N LEU A 211 -13.93 -0.44 -12.75
CA LEU A 211 -13.37 -0.24 -11.41
C LEU A 211 -12.14 -1.11 -11.21
N ILE A 212 -11.00 -0.49 -10.91
CA ILE A 212 -9.73 -1.16 -10.61
C ILE A 212 -9.38 -0.96 -9.14
N ILE A 213 -8.99 -2.04 -8.46
CA ILE A 213 -8.52 -1.95 -7.07
C ILE A 213 -6.98 -2.00 -7.03
N ASP A 214 -6.34 -1.00 -6.43
CA ASP A 214 -4.98 -1.18 -5.91
C ASP A 214 -5.09 -1.98 -4.60
N ALA A 215 -4.78 -3.26 -4.70
CA ALA A 215 -5.06 -4.26 -3.67
C ALA A 215 -3.86 -4.53 -2.75
N CYS A 216 -2.88 -3.64 -2.71
CA CYS A 216 -1.63 -3.87 -1.98
C CYS A 216 -1.83 -4.29 -0.52
N ARG A 217 -2.89 -3.83 0.15
CA ARG A 217 -3.22 -4.16 1.54
C ARG A 217 -4.68 -4.60 1.69
N PHE A 218 -5.12 -5.47 0.78
CA PHE A 218 -6.49 -5.97 0.74
C PHE A 218 -6.89 -6.76 1.99
N ALA A 219 -5.95 -7.52 2.58
CA ALA A 219 -6.21 -8.32 3.77
C ALA A 219 -6.29 -7.44 5.02
N GLU A 220 -5.44 -6.40 5.14
CA GLU A 220 -5.57 -5.37 6.18
C GLU A 220 -6.93 -4.64 6.04
N ASN A 221 -7.35 -4.31 4.82
CA ASN A 221 -8.66 -3.68 4.59
C ASN A 221 -9.82 -4.61 4.98
N ALA A 222 -9.76 -5.89 4.61
CA ALA A 222 -10.75 -6.88 4.99
C ALA A 222 -10.87 -7.04 6.51
N TYR A 223 -9.76 -6.98 7.24
CA TYR A 223 -9.77 -6.98 8.70
C TYR A 223 -10.50 -5.75 9.26
N PHE A 224 -10.24 -4.56 8.76
CA PHE A 224 -10.95 -3.36 9.20
C PHE A 224 -12.45 -3.39 8.89
N VAL A 225 -12.83 -3.93 7.74
CA VAL A 225 -14.24 -4.15 7.41
C VAL A 225 -14.87 -5.11 8.41
N HIS A 226 -14.20 -6.23 8.72
CA HIS A 226 -14.66 -7.17 9.74
C HIS A 226 -14.88 -6.51 11.11
N GLU A 227 -13.92 -5.66 11.55
CA GLU A 227 -13.95 -5.06 12.89
C GLU A 227 -14.87 -3.83 13.01
N ARG A 228 -15.10 -3.10 11.90
CA ARG A 228 -15.71 -1.76 11.97
C ARG A 228 -17.00 -1.61 11.18
N GLU A 229 -17.30 -2.50 10.23
CA GLU A 229 -18.49 -2.37 9.39
C GLU A 229 -19.60 -3.31 9.86
N GLU A 230 -20.81 -2.78 10.06
CA GLU A 230 -21.96 -3.55 10.52
C GLU A 230 -22.28 -4.69 9.55
N GLY A 231 -22.55 -5.88 10.07
CA GLY A 231 -22.89 -7.08 9.29
C GLY A 231 -21.68 -7.89 8.79
N TYR A 232 -20.44 -7.50 9.13
CA TYR A 232 -19.25 -8.23 8.69
C TYR A 232 -18.52 -9.01 9.79
N GLY A 233 -18.83 -8.79 11.07
CA GLY A 233 -18.11 -9.37 12.20
C GLY A 233 -18.17 -10.91 12.31
N ASP A 234 -19.10 -11.58 11.63
CA ASP A 234 -19.20 -13.04 11.60
C ASP A 234 -18.61 -13.66 10.31
N ARG A 235 -18.03 -12.86 9.43
CA ARG A 235 -17.51 -13.31 8.13
C ARG A 235 -16.01 -13.55 8.18
N SER A 236 -15.50 -14.52 7.42
CA SER A 236 -14.05 -14.70 7.29
C SER A 236 -13.43 -13.56 6.48
N LEU A 237 -12.14 -13.26 6.74
CA LEU A 237 -11.41 -12.26 5.96
C LEU A 237 -11.34 -12.62 4.47
N LEU A 238 -11.32 -13.93 4.16
CA LEU A 238 -11.38 -14.40 2.77
C LEU A 238 -12.71 -14.04 2.12
N ASP A 239 -13.85 -14.25 2.78
CA ASP A 239 -15.16 -13.93 2.23
C ASP A 239 -15.32 -12.43 1.99
N ILE A 240 -14.79 -11.61 2.89
CA ILE A 240 -14.80 -10.14 2.74
C ILE A 240 -13.91 -9.73 1.56
N ALA A 241 -12.70 -10.30 1.45
CA ALA A 241 -11.81 -10.03 0.32
C ALA A 241 -12.44 -10.45 -1.01
N GLN A 242 -13.06 -11.63 -1.08
CA GLN A 242 -13.75 -12.12 -2.28
C GLN A 242 -14.91 -11.18 -2.68
N GLU A 243 -15.68 -10.70 -1.71
CA GLU A 243 -16.74 -9.72 -1.99
C GLU A 243 -16.15 -8.41 -2.51
N MET A 244 -15.06 -7.90 -1.91
CA MET A 244 -14.36 -6.70 -2.38
C MET A 244 -13.93 -6.83 -3.85
N PHE A 245 -13.25 -7.93 -4.20
CA PHE A 245 -12.83 -8.18 -5.57
C PHE A 245 -13.98 -8.48 -6.54
N SER A 246 -15.13 -8.96 -6.05
CA SER A 246 -16.31 -9.18 -6.90
C SER A 246 -16.86 -7.87 -7.47
N LEU A 247 -16.66 -6.75 -6.78
CA LEU A 247 -17.04 -5.40 -7.22
C LEU A 247 -16.09 -4.80 -8.24
N ALA A 248 -14.91 -5.42 -8.49
CA ALA A 248 -13.87 -4.87 -9.35
C ALA A 248 -13.81 -5.57 -10.72
N ASP A 249 -13.41 -4.82 -11.75
CA ASP A 249 -13.12 -5.32 -13.09
C ASP A 249 -11.66 -5.78 -13.22
N GLY A 250 -10.81 -5.35 -12.30
CA GLY A 250 -9.41 -5.73 -12.21
C GLY A 250 -8.75 -5.23 -10.94
N ALA A 251 -7.51 -5.64 -10.73
CA ALA A 251 -6.71 -5.15 -9.62
C ALA A 251 -5.22 -5.21 -9.92
N THR A 252 -4.46 -4.26 -9.35
CA THR A 252 -3.00 -4.31 -9.23
C THR A 252 -2.62 -4.73 -7.82
N MET A 253 -1.53 -5.47 -7.67
CA MET A 253 -1.07 -5.94 -6.37
C MET A 253 0.46 -5.90 -6.27
N SER A 254 0.95 -5.36 -5.17
CA SER A 254 2.34 -5.59 -4.74
C SER A 254 2.35 -6.66 -3.65
N CYS A 255 2.87 -7.85 -3.98
CA CYS A 255 2.98 -8.96 -3.03
C CYS A 255 4.01 -8.71 -1.92
N LYS A 256 4.77 -7.62 -2.03
CA LYS A 256 5.71 -7.14 -1.01
C LYS A 256 5.00 -6.59 0.24
N LYS A 257 3.67 -6.55 0.28
CA LYS A 257 2.83 -6.13 1.41
C LYS A 257 2.00 -7.32 1.89
N ASP A 258 0.72 -7.41 1.55
CA ASP A 258 -0.14 -8.52 1.98
C ASP A 258 0.14 -9.86 1.26
N GLY A 259 1.05 -9.89 0.30
CA GLY A 259 1.64 -11.15 -0.16
C GLY A 259 2.68 -11.72 0.79
N LEU A 260 3.06 -11.00 1.86
CA LEU A 260 4.06 -11.36 2.89
C LEU A 260 5.40 -11.83 2.30
N ALA A 261 5.73 -11.41 1.08
CA ALA A 261 6.93 -11.79 0.35
C ALA A 261 7.89 -10.61 0.18
N ASN A 262 9.15 -10.90 -0.11
CA ASN A 262 10.17 -9.88 -0.30
C ASN A 262 10.23 -9.35 -1.75
N ILE A 263 9.53 -10.01 -2.67
CA ILE A 263 9.42 -9.67 -4.09
C ILE A 263 8.02 -10.03 -4.60
N GLY A 264 7.67 -9.54 -5.79
CA GLY A 264 6.50 -9.99 -6.51
C GLY A 264 5.33 -9.02 -6.53
N GLY A 265 4.48 -9.24 -7.49
CA GLY A 265 3.23 -8.56 -7.72
C GLY A 265 2.38 -9.30 -8.75
N PHE A 266 1.20 -8.77 -9.00
CA PHE A 266 0.36 -9.25 -10.10
C PHE A 266 -0.62 -8.17 -10.57
N LEU A 267 -1.11 -8.38 -11.79
CA LEU A 267 -2.21 -7.67 -12.39
C LEU A 267 -3.30 -8.70 -12.71
N VAL A 268 -4.55 -8.42 -12.37
CA VAL A 268 -5.71 -9.24 -12.72
C VAL A 268 -6.76 -8.40 -13.40
N CYS A 269 -7.47 -8.96 -14.39
CA CYS A 269 -8.59 -8.29 -15.04
C CYS A 269 -9.64 -9.27 -15.56
N ARG A 270 -10.88 -8.78 -15.72
CA ARG A 270 -11.99 -9.53 -16.36
C ARG A 270 -12.04 -9.30 -17.87
N ASN A 271 -11.59 -8.12 -18.31
CA ASN A 271 -11.63 -7.74 -19.72
C ASN A 271 -10.58 -8.52 -20.54
N HIS A 272 -11.03 -9.25 -21.54
CA HIS A 272 -10.19 -10.12 -22.37
C HIS A 272 -9.23 -9.32 -23.26
N GLU A 273 -9.68 -8.21 -23.84
CA GLU A 273 -8.84 -7.35 -24.69
C GLU A 273 -7.70 -6.71 -23.89
N TRP A 274 -8.00 -6.26 -22.66
CA TRP A 274 -6.97 -5.78 -21.75
C TRP A 274 -5.98 -6.89 -21.39
N ALA A 275 -6.47 -8.10 -21.12
CA ALA A 275 -5.60 -9.22 -20.80
C ALA A 275 -4.63 -9.55 -21.92
N GLU A 276 -5.04 -9.44 -23.18
CA GLU A 276 -4.14 -9.62 -24.33
C GLU A 276 -3.08 -8.54 -24.41
N CYS A 277 -3.47 -7.26 -24.28
CA CYS A 277 -2.52 -6.15 -24.23
C CYS A 277 -1.51 -6.32 -23.09
N PHE A 278 -2.01 -6.66 -21.90
CA PHE A 278 -1.15 -6.87 -20.70
C PHE A 278 -0.16 -8.01 -20.92
N ARG A 279 -0.56 -9.15 -21.51
CA ARG A 279 0.35 -10.26 -21.82
C ARG A 279 1.46 -9.85 -22.77
N ASN A 280 1.14 -9.08 -23.81
CA ASN A 280 2.13 -8.61 -24.77
C ASN A 280 3.16 -7.69 -24.13
N LEU A 281 2.72 -6.75 -23.29
CA LEU A 281 3.64 -5.89 -22.53
C LEU A 281 4.42 -6.65 -21.46
N LEU A 282 3.80 -7.61 -20.79
CA LEU A 282 4.45 -8.47 -19.81
C LEU A 282 5.63 -9.21 -20.42
N ILE A 283 5.44 -9.84 -21.59
CA ILE A 283 6.49 -10.54 -22.31
C ILE A 283 7.65 -9.61 -22.65
N LEU A 284 7.34 -8.39 -23.03
CA LEU A 284 8.36 -7.41 -23.42
C LEU A 284 9.16 -6.88 -22.24
N ARG A 285 8.51 -6.70 -21.08
CA ARG A 285 9.07 -5.96 -19.94
C ARG A 285 9.52 -6.83 -18.78
N GLU A 286 8.79 -7.91 -18.49
CA GLU A 286 8.96 -8.73 -17.28
C GLU A 286 9.46 -10.13 -17.62
N GLY A 287 8.77 -10.81 -18.52
CA GLY A 287 9.04 -12.18 -18.89
C GLY A 287 7.79 -12.91 -19.37
N PHE A 288 7.91 -14.22 -19.57
CA PHE A 288 6.79 -15.02 -20.06
C PHE A 288 5.61 -15.02 -19.06
N PRO A 289 4.34 -15.08 -19.53
CA PRO A 289 3.17 -14.89 -18.66
C PRO A 289 3.00 -15.89 -17.52
N THR A 290 3.74 -16.98 -17.53
CA THR A 290 3.70 -18.00 -16.46
C THR A 290 4.81 -17.85 -15.40
N TYR A 291 5.57 -16.74 -15.43
CA TYR A 291 6.49 -16.38 -14.34
C TYR A 291 6.65 -14.85 -14.14
N GLY A 292 6.47 -14.01 -15.18
CA GLY A 292 6.43 -12.55 -15.04
C GLY A 292 7.65 -11.93 -14.37
N GLY A 293 8.87 -12.38 -14.70
CA GLY A 293 10.10 -11.91 -14.10
C GLY A 293 10.41 -12.48 -12.70
N LEU A 294 9.59 -13.43 -12.21
CA LEU A 294 9.78 -14.11 -10.92
C LEU A 294 10.39 -15.50 -11.12
N ALA A 295 11.14 -15.97 -10.15
CA ALA A 295 11.51 -17.37 -10.07
C ALA A 295 10.33 -18.22 -9.56
N GLY A 296 10.29 -19.50 -9.89
CA GLY A 296 9.26 -20.42 -9.40
C GLY A 296 9.18 -20.46 -7.88
N ARG A 297 10.33 -20.37 -7.20
CA ARG A 297 10.39 -20.28 -5.73
C ARG A 297 9.68 -19.02 -5.18
N ASP A 298 9.77 -17.89 -5.87
CA ASP A 298 9.09 -16.66 -5.44
C ASP A 298 7.56 -16.80 -5.57
N LEU A 299 7.09 -17.41 -6.66
CA LEU A 299 5.68 -17.71 -6.87
C LEU A 299 5.09 -18.62 -5.78
N GLU A 300 5.87 -19.63 -5.33
CA GLU A 300 5.49 -20.52 -4.23
C GLU A 300 5.40 -19.75 -2.90
N ALA A 301 6.40 -18.92 -2.58
CA ALA A 301 6.41 -18.12 -1.35
C ALA A 301 5.23 -17.13 -1.31
N ILE A 302 4.92 -16.48 -2.44
CA ILE A 302 3.79 -15.56 -2.56
C ILE A 302 2.46 -16.30 -2.38
N ALA A 303 2.30 -17.49 -2.99
CA ALA A 303 1.06 -18.25 -2.87
C ALA A 303 0.75 -18.63 -1.41
N VAL A 304 1.78 -18.96 -0.62
CA VAL A 304 1.65 -19.20 0.83
C VAL A 304 1.37 -17.88 1.57
N GLY A 305 2.12 -16.83 1.29
CA GLY A 305 1.98 -15.54 1.97
C GLY A 305 0.60 -14.91 1.79
N LEU A 306 0.01 -15.00 0.60
CA LEU A 306 -1.36 -14.55 0.32
C LEU A 306 -2.40 -15.27 1.17
N GLN A 307 -2.18 -16.56 1.49
CA GLN A 307 -3.05 -17.31 2.40
C GLN A 307 -2.86 -16.86 3.85
N GLU A 308 -1.60 -16.71 4.28
CA GLU A 308 -1.27 -16.31 5.65
C GLU A 308 -1.71 -14.89 5.99
N ALA A 309 -1.75 -13.99 5.00
CA ALA A 309 -2.25 -12.62 5.18
C ALA A 309 -3.73 -12.56 5.58
N LEU A 310 -4.51 -13.58 5.22
CA LEU A 310 -5.93 -13.70 5.56
C LEU A 310 -6.18 -14.46 6.88
N ASP A 311 -5.12 -14.79 7.61
CA ASP A 311 -5.24 -15.35 8.95
C ASP A 311 -5.68 -14.25 9.94
N TYR A 312 -6.77 -14.51 10.65
CA TYR A 312 -7.36 -13.52 11.55
C TYR A 312 -6.42 -13.16 12.73
N ASP A 313 -5.80 -14.17 13.36
CA ASP A 313 -4.90 -13.92 14.50
C ASP A 313 -3.67 -13.12 14.08
N TYR A 314 -3.16 -13.37 12.86
CA TYR A 314 -2.10 -12.55 12.27
C TYR A 314 -2.53 -11.09 12.09
N GLN A 315 -3.73 -10.84 11.58
CA GLN A 315 -4.23 -9.48 11.40
C GLN A 315 -4.48 -8.78 12.74
N VAL A 316 -5.04 -9.48 13.73
CA VAL A 316 -5.17 -8.96 15.09
C VAL A 316 -3.82 -8.49 15.65
N TYR A 317 -2.79 -9.33 15.55
CA TYR A 317 -1.43 -8.96 15.97
C TYR A 317 -0.90 -7.75 15.18
N ARG A 318 -1.05 -7.77 13.86
CA ARG A 318 -0.58 -6.71 12.95
C ARG A 318 -1.15 -5.35 13.33
N HIS A 319 -2.45 -5.26 13.52
CA HIS A 319 -3.13 -4.01 13.86
C HIS A 319 -2.90 -3.58 15.31
N ALA A 320 -2.89 -4.51 16.25
CA ALA A 320 -2.58 -4.22 17.65
C ALA A 320 -1.18 -3.61 17.85
N THR A 321 -0.21 -3.98 17.00
CA THR A 321 1.13 -3.37 17.02
C THR A 321 1.07 -1.88 16.67
N VAL A 322 0.30 -1.51 15.65
CA VAL A 322 0.12 -0.11 15.24
C VAL A 322 -0.70 0.67 16.27
N GLU A 323 -1.80 0.08 16.74
CA GLU A 323 -2.67 0.67 17.77
C GLU A 323 -1.92 0.94 19.08
N TYR A 324 -1.03 0.02 19.49
CA TYR A 324 -0.18 0.21 20.68
C TYR A 324 0.67 1.47 20.54
N MET A 325 1.35 1.65 19.40
CA MET A 325 2.19 2.83 19.17
C MET A 325 1.33 4.11 19.12
N VAL A 326 0.19 4.07 18.40
CA VAL A 326 -0.75 5.20 18.35
C VAL A 326 -1.20 5.59 19.77
N GLN A 327 -1.58 4.63 20.61
CA GLN A 327 -2.00 4.91 21.98
C GLN A 327 -0.87 5.54 22.80
N ARG A 328 0.35 4.96 22.73
CA ARG A 328 1.50 5.48 23.49
C ARG A 328 1.88 6.90 23.09
N LEU A 329 1.82 7.21 21.80
CA LEU A 329 2.11 8.55 21.29
C LEU A 329 0.97 9.54 21.62
N SER A 330 -0.29 9.08 21.56
CA SER A 330 -1.46 9.89 21.98
C SER A 330 -1.40 10.26 23.46
N ASP A 331 -0.98 9.33 24.33
CA ASP A 331 -0.86 9.56 25.79
C ASP A 331 0.11 10.71 26.11
N ILE A 332 1.05 11.01 25.24
CA ILE A 332 2.01 12.13 25.39
C ILE A 332 1.71 13.31 24.47
N GLY A 333 0.54 13.30 23.81
CA GLY A 333 0.04 14.44 23.04
C GLY A 333 0.68 14.62 21.65
N VAL A 334 1.26 13.58 21.06
CA VAL A 334 1.82 13.66 19.69
C VAL A 334 0.68 13.70 18.66
N PRO A 335 0.60 14.73 17.80
CA PRO A 335 -0.42 14.81 16.76
C PRO A 335 -0.18 13.75 15.67
N MET A 336 -1.23 13.06 15.25
CA MET A 336 -1.17 12.01 14.22
C MET A 336 -2.52 11.73 13.60
N VAL A 337 -2.53 10.89 12.58
CA VAL A 337 -3.78 10.43 11.95
C VAL A 337 -4.48 9.42 12.87
N LEU A 338 -5.72 9.73 13.21
CA LEU A 338 -6.60 8.90 14.05
C LEU A 338 -7.87 8.49 13.28
N PRO A 339 -8.38 7.26 13.56
CA PRO A 339 -7.79 6.19 14.37
C PRO A 339 -6.56 5.58 13.71
N ALA A 340 -5.92 4.60 14.36
CA ALA A 340 -4.82 3.84 13.78
C ALA A 340 -5.21 3.25 12.42
N GLY A 341 -4.33 3.41 11.43
CA GLY A 341 -4.42 2.75 10.13
C GLY A 341 -3.80 1.34 10.15
N GLY A 342 -3.67 0.71 8.97
CA GLY A 342 -3.26 -0.69 8.87
C GLY A 342 -1.77 -0.94 9.14
N HIS A 343 -0.89 -0.26 8.43
CA HIS A 343 0.52 -0.65 8.33
C HIS A 343 1.51 0.30 9.01
N ALA A 344 1.06 1.46 9.46
CA ALA A 344 1.95 2.52 9.92
C ALA A 344 1.27 3.47 10.91
N VAL A 345 2.09 4.15 11.70
CA VAL A 345 1.69 5.39 12.37
C VAL A 345 2.04 6.57 11.45
N PHE A 346 1.13 7.53 11.36
CA PHE A 346 1.30 8.73 10.55
C PHE A 346 1.25 9.96 11.44
N LEU A 347 2.42 10.51 11.76
CA LEU A 347 2.55 11.73 12.55
C LEU A 347 2.16 12.94 11.70
N ASP A 348 1.46 13.90 12.29
CA ASP A 348 1.12 15.16 11.63
C ASP A 348 2.22 16.20 11.90
N ALA A 349 3.18 16.29 10.98
CA ALA A 349 4.32 17.19 11.14
C ALA A 349 3.91 18.66 11.14
N ARG A 350 2.83 19.03 10.44
CA ARG A 350 2.30 20.40 10.46
C ARG A 350 1.85 20.83 11.86
N LYS A 351 1.18 19.90 12.59
CA LYS A 351 0.74 20.13 13.97
C LYS A 351 1.87 19.98 14.98
N MET A 352 2.90 19.16 14.69
CA MET A 352 4.06 18.99 15.58
C MET A 352 4.97 20.21 15.59
N VAL A 353 5.18 20.85 14.45
CA VAL A 353 6.08 22.00 14.28
C VAL A 353 5.37 23.13 13.53
N PRO A 354 4.35 23.76 14.13
CA PRO A 354 3.45 24.71 13.48
C PRO A 354 4.15 25.98 12.98
N ASP A 355 5.31 26.33 13.54
CA ASP A 355 6.10 27.49 13.15
C ASP A 355 6.86 27.29 11.83
N ILE A 356 6.95 26.05 11.32
CA ILE A 356 7.58 25.74 10.04
C ILE A 356 6.50 25.58 8.97
N PRO A 357 6.42 26.51 8.00
CA PRO A 357 5.41 26.40 6.95
C PRO A 357 5.65 25.18 6.05
N PRO A 358 4.61 24.57 5.46
CA PRO A 358 4.73 23.37 4.61
C PRO A 358 5.76 23.47 3.50
N ILE A 359 5.93 24.65 2.89
CA ILE A 359 6.91 24.92 1.85
C ILE A 359 8.38 24.79 2.33
N GLN A 360 8.62 24.70 3.64
CA GLN A 360 9.93 24.43 4.24
C GLN A 360 10.08 22.98 4.72
N TYR A 361 9.17 22.11 4.29
CA TYR A 361 9.21 20.66 4.48
C TYR A 361 9.37 20.22 5.95
N PRO A 362 8.42 20.56 6.85
CA PRO A 362 8.51 20.24 8.28
C PRO A 362 8.69 18.73 8.53
N GLY A 363 8.11 17.88 7.68
CA GLY A 363 8.24 16.42 7.78
C GLY A 363 9.69 15.93 7.69
N ILE A 364 10.53 16.55 6.86
CA ILE A 364 11.96 16.20 6.76
C ILE A 364 12.68 16.51 8.07
N GLY A 365 12.36 17.64 8.72
CA GLY A 365 12.91 17.99 10.02
C GLY A 365 12.57 16.94 11.09
N VAL A 366 11.31 16.49 11.15
CA VAL A 366 10.85 15.45 12.07
C VAL A 366 11.54 14.10 11.79
N VAL A 367 11.61 13.67 10.54
CA VAL A 367 12.30 12.44 10.12
C VAL A 367 13.74 12.42 10.58
N ASN A 368 14.49 13.51 10.30
CA ASN A 368 15.89 13.63 10.68
C ASN A 368 16.08 13.67 12.21
N ALA A 369 15.18 14.33 12.94
CA ALA A 369 15.22 14.38 14.39
C ALA A 369 14.99 13.00 15.03
N LEU A 370 14.04 12.20 14.52
CA LEU A 370 13.80 10.83 14.98
C LEU A 370 15.01 9.94 14.74
N TYR A 371 15.66 10.07 13.59
CA TYR A 371 16.90 9.31 13.32
C TYR A 371 18.03 9.70 14.29
N VAL A 372 18.32 10.99 14.44
CA VAL A 372 19.39 11.47 15.34
C VAL A 372 19.11 11.07 16.81
N ALA A 373 17.87 11.18 17.26
CA ALA A 373 17.50 10.88 18.64
C ALA A 373 17.53 9.38 18.96
N GLY A 374 16.93 8.54 18.09
CA GLY A 374 16.67 7.13 18.38
C GLY A 374 17.24 6.12 17.38
N GLY A 375 17.88 6.57 16.29
CA GLY A 375 18.26 5.67 15.20
C GLY A 375 17.05 5.10 14.46
N ILE A 376 15.93 5.81 14.51
CA ILE A 376 14.66 5.42 13.89
C ILE A 376 14.62 6.01 12.49
N ARG A 377 14.67 5.16 11.45
CA ARG A 377 14.48 5.58 10.06
C ARG A 377 13.01 5.51 9.69
N CYS A 378 12.46 6.61 9.19
CA CYS A 378 11.08 6.72 8.71
C CYS A 378 11.04 7.64 7.47
N VAL A 379 9.86 7.94 6.93
CA VAL A 379 9.75 8.69 5.68
C VAL A 379 8.73 9.81 5.77
N GLU A 380 9.06 10.94 5.15
CA GLU A 380 8.13 12.03 4.92
C GLU A 380 7.08 11.62 3.86
N LEU A 381 5.84 11.97 4.09
CA LEU A 381 4.68 11.82 3.21
C LEU A 381 3.90 13.16 3.17
N GLY A 382 4.57 14.20 2.74
CA GLY A 382 4.05 15.55 2.65
C GLY A 382 4.50 16.22 1.36
N SER A 383 4.92 17.47 1.43
CA SER A 383 5.22 18.30 0.26
C SER A 383 6.42 17.84 -0.55
N VAL A 384 7.41 17.15 0.02
CA VAL A 384 8.53 16.58 -0.76
C VAL A 384 8.03 15.48 -1.70
N MET A 385 7.09 14.65 -1.26
CA MET A 385 6.58 13.53 -2.06
C MET A 385 5.39 13.91 -2.95
N PHE A 386 4.49 14.79 -2.47
CA PHE A 386 3.20 15.09 -3.10
C PHE A 386 2.96 16.57 -3.39
N GLY A 387 3.91 17.45 -3.12
CA GLY A 387 3.88 18.84 -3.57
C GLY A 387 3.85 18.90 -5.10
N LYS A 388 3.26 19.96 -5.64
CA LYS A 388 3.12 20.16 -7.09
C LYS A 388 3.59 21.54 -7.47
N LEU A 389 4.09 21.67 -8.70
CA LEU A 389 4.26 22.98 -9.31
C LEU A 389 2.94 23.39 -9.98
N ASP A 390 2.50 24.62 -9.75
CA ASP A 390 1.38 25.19 -10.47
C ASP A 390 1.80 25.69 -11.88
N GLU A 391 0.86 26.20 -12.65
CA GLU A 391 1.10 26.71 -14.01
C GLU A 391 2.13 27.84 -14.08
N SER A 392 2.36 28.57 -12.99
CA SER A 392 3.39 29.61 -12.88
C SER A 392 4.76 29.07 -12.51
N GLY A 393 4.86 27.79 -12.16
CA GLY A 393 6.07 27.14 -11.63
C GLY A 393 6.26 27.38 -10.14
N GLU A 394 5.27 27.92 -9.43
CA GLU A 394 5.30 28.07 -7.98
C GLU A 394 4.91 26.76 -7.31
N GLU A 395 5.65 26.37 -6.26
CA GLU A 395 5.38 25.14 -5.52
C GLU A 395 4.12 25.26 -4.67
N ARG A 396 3.22 24.31 -4.83
CA ARG A 396 2.02 24.11 -4.01
C ARG A 396 2.26 22.94 -3.06
N PRO A 397 2.27 23.19 -1.75
CA PRO A 397 2.49 22.14 -0.78
C PRO A 397 1.37 21.09 -0.79
N SER A 398 1.68 19.91 -0.29
CA SER A 398 0.68 18.89 -0.03
C SER A 398 -0.38 19.37 0.96
N PRO A 399 -1.64 18.94 0.83
CA PRO A 399 -2.67 19.26 1.83
C PRO A 399 -2.36 18.68 3.21
N LEU A 400 -1.60 17.60 3.30
CA LEU A 400 -1.14 16.97 4.53
C LEU A 400 0.38 16.92 4.58
N GLU A 401 0.96 17.21 5.75
CA GLU A 401 2.39 17.07 6.06
C GLU A 401 2.58 15.92 7.04
N LEU A 402 2.70 14.71 6.51
CA LEU A 402 2.76 13.51 7.34
C LEU A 402 4.19 12.94 7.42
N VAL A 403 4.48 12.26 8.51
CA VAL A 403 5.65 11.38 8.66
C VAL A 403 5.16 9.98 8.95
N ARG A 404 5.52 9.04 8.08
CA ARG A 404 5.09 7.65 8.16
C ARG A 404 6.16 6.79 8.86
N LEU A 405 5.75 6.11 9.91
CA LEU A 405 6.49 5.05 10.57
C LEU A 405 5.86 3.71 10.16
N ALA A 406 6.35 3.11 9.08
CA ALA A 406 5.79 1.89 8.51
C ALA A 406 6.40 0.64 9.17
N PHE A 407 5.56 -0.23 9.73
CA PHE A 407 6.00 -1.43 10.43
C PHE A 407 6.25 -2.59 9.47
N PRO A 408 7.50 -3.07 9.31
CA PRO A 408 7.77 -4.32 8.61
C PRO A 408 7.02 -5.48 9.28
N ARG A 409 6.51 -6.39 8.45
CA ARG A 409 5.69 -7.51 8.93
C ARG A 409 6.55 -8.56 9.62
N ARG A 410 6.21 -8.93 10.88
CA ARG A 410 6.89 -9.97 11.68
C ARG A 410 8.37 -9.71 11.98
N VAL A 411 8.81 -8.44 11.99
CA VAL A 411 10.24 -8.09 12.22
C VAL A 411 10.46 -7.63 13.64
N TYR A 412 9.64 -6.70 14.11
CA TYR A 412 9.77 -6.14 15.46
C TYR A 412 8.82 -6.80 16.44
N THR A 413 9.29 -6.99 17.67
CA THR A 413 8.52 -7.51 18.82
C THR A 413 8.08 -6.36 19.71
N GLN A 414 7.29 -6.66 20.75
CA GLN A 414 6.83 -5.66 21.72
C GLN A 414 7.96 -4.94 22.47
N SER A 415 9.16 -5.54 22.53
CA SER A 415 10.31 -4.92 23.20
C SER A 415 11.01 -3.84 22.37
N HIS A 416 10.80 -3.82 21.07
CA HIS A 416 11.30 -2.77 20.16
C HIS A 416 10.41 -1.54 20.20
#